data_a3707cf9c642bb56ba6b55098662caec
#
_entry.id   a3707cf9c642bb56ba6b55098662caec
#
_cell.length_a   1.000
_cell.length_b   1.000
_cell.length_c   1.000
_cell.angle_alpha   90.00
_cell.angle_beta   90.00
_cell.angle_gamma   90.00
#
_symmetry.space_group_name_H-M   'P 1'
#
loop_
_entity.id
_entity.type
_entity.pdbx_description
1 polymer ?
#
loop_
_entity_poly.entity_id
_entity_poly.type
_entity_poly.pdbx_seq_one_letter_code
_entity_poly.pdbx_strand_id
1 'polypeptide(L)'
;MQKYAEEAVDKQMRVVQRNFNNHWGRENPWRDRTGQEIPHFIEDLAKRTAAYKQLELKFPDQPDSITYYLNKPHRLKVFDYDKGARDTTISTMDSIRYMERFMHAGFVAMEPQTGHVKAWVGDISFSSWKYDKVLSKRQPGSTFKLFVYAAAMNKGMAPCDERVDQYIAWDVLEKGEWKKWIPRNANGEFTGDTLSLKAAFARSINTVAVQIAKEVGIHSVAEVAKAMGIKTPLEETPALSLDR
;
A
#
# COMPACT_ATOMS: atom_id res chain seq x y z
N MET A 1 0.68 -7.62 -25.65
CA MET A 1 0.17 -7.49 -24.25
C MET A 1 0.87 -6.33 -23.54
N GLN A 2 2.24 -6.28 -23.49
CA GLN A 2 2.99 -5.24 -22.77
C GLN A 2 2.53 -3.81 -23.14
N LYS A 3 2.52 -3.46 -24.42
CA LYS A 3 2.09 -2.14 -24.88
C LYS A 3 0.67 -1.77 -24.41
N TYR A 4 -0.27 -2.71 -24.48
CA TYR A 4 -1.64 -2.46 -23.99
C TYR A 4 -1.71 -2.24 -22.48
N ALA A 5 -0.88 -2.95 -21.72
CA ALA A 5 -0.79 -2.76 -20.27
C ALA A 5 -0.24 -1.38 -19.91
N GLU A 6 0.82 -0.94 -20.59
CA GLU A 6 1.41 0.40 -20.40
C GLU A 6 0.41 1.51 -20.76
N GLU A 7 -0.27 1.40 -21.90
CA GLU A 7 -1.32 2.35 -22.30
C GLU A 7 -2.49 2.39 -21.32
N ALA A 8 -2.93 1.23 -20.83
CA ALA A 8 -4.02 1.14 -19.86
C ALA A 8 -3.63 1.75 -18.51
N VAL A 9 -2.42 1.46 -18.02
CA VAL A 9 -1.89 2.04 -16.78
C VAL A 9 -1.75 3.55 -16.92
N ASP A 10 -1.14 4.07 -17.99
CA ASP A 10 -1.01 5.52 -18.21
C ASP A 10 -2.38 6.20 -18.23
N LYS A 11 -3.32 5.68 -19.02
CA LYS A 11 -4.67 6.22 -19.14
C LYS A 11 -5.40 6.26 -17.78
N GLN A 12 -5.36 5.16 -17.05
CA GLN A 12 -6.04 5.07 -15.75
C GLN A 12 -5.37 5.93 -14.69
N MET A 13 -4.05 5.95 -14.65
CA MET A 13 -3.31 6.72 -13.64
C MET A 13 -3.45 8.23 -13.84
N ARG A 14 -3.68 8.72 -15.05
CA ARG A 14 -4.07 10.13 -15.29
C ARG A 14 -5.40 10.47 -14.63
N VAL A 15 -6.37 9.55 -14.65
CA VAL A 15 -7.67 9.73 -13.96
C VAL A 15 -7.49 9.72 -12.45
N VAL A 16 -6.74 8.74 -11.94
CA VAL A 16 -6.44 8.62 -10.50
C VAL A 16 -5.72 9.87 -9.99
N GLN A 17 -4.70 10.34 -10.73
CA GLN A 17 -3.95 11.54 -10.38
C GLN A 17 -4.83 12.80 -10.36
N ARG A 18 -5.73 12.94 -11.32
CA ARG A 18 -6.67 14.07 -11.35
C ARG A 18 -7.59 14.04 -10.13
N ASN A 19 -8.16 12.89 -9.80
CA ASN A 19 -9.01 12.74 -8.62
C ASN A 19 -8.24 13.02 -7.34
N PHE A 20 -7.01 12.53 -7.22
CA PHE A 20 -6.11 12.82 -6.11
C PHE A 20 -5.85 14.33 -5.98
N ASN A 21 -5.51 14.99 -7.07
CA ASN A 21 -5.25 16.43 -7.09
C ASN A 21 -6.51 17.25 -6.72
N ASN A 22 -7.68 16.81 -7.18
CA ASN A 22 -8.95 17.46 -6.82
C ASN A 22 -9.30 17.30 -5.35
N HIS A 23 -9.01 16.11 -4.79
CA HIS A 23 -9.27 15.82 -3.37
C HIS A 23 -8.37 16.65 -2.45
N TRP A 24 -7.07 16.65 -2.73
CA TRP A 24 -6.08 17.32 -1.88
C TRP A 24 -5.93 18.82 -2.19
N GLY A 25 -6.21 19.25 -3.42
CA GLY A 25 -6.04 20.63 -3.84
C GLY A 25 -4.63 21.17 -3.52
N ARG A 26 -4.55 22.18 -2.66
CA ARG A 26 -3.28 22.76 -2.18
C ARG A 26 -2.78 22.12 -0.89
N GLU A 27 -3.58 21.29 -0.24
CA GLU A 27 -3.18 20.64 1.00
C GLU A 27 -2.14 19.53 0.76
N ASN A 28 -1.33 19.26 1.78
CA ASN A 28 -0.33 18.21 1.73
C ASN A 28 -0.99 16.84 2.01
N PRO A 29 -0.71 15.81 1.18
CA PRO A 29 -1.32 14.49 1.32
C PRO A 29 -0.64 13.61 2.38
N TRP A 30 0.56 13.97 2.86
CA TRP A 30 1.29 13.21 3.87
C TRP A 30 0.76 13.51 5.27
N ARG A 31 -0.31 12.79 5.61
CA ARG A 31 -1.00 12.88 6.90
C ARG A 31 -0.98 11.56 7.64
N ASP A 32 -0.99 11.63 8.95
CA ASP A 32 -1.13 10.47 9.81
C ASP A 32 -2.58 9.95 9.86
N ARG A 33 -2.82 8.89 10.64
CA ARG A 33 -4.16 8.29 10.81
C ARG A 33 -5.16 9.21 11.48
N THR A 34 -4.72 10.26 12.16
CA THR A 34 -5.58 11.28 12.78
C THR A 34 -5.91 12.42 11.83
N GLY A 35 -5.32 12.42 10.62
CA GLY A 35 -5.48 13.47 9.63
C GLY A 35 -4.54 14.66 9.83
N GLN A 36 -3.59 14.56 10.77
CA GLN A 36 -2.58 15.60 10.99
C GLN A 36 -1.41 15.41 10.02
N GLU A 37 -0.84 16.53 9.56
CA GLU A 37 0.34 16.49 8.71
C GLU A 37 1.52 15.88 9.47
N ILE A 38 2.22 14.93 8.83
CA ILE A 38 3.39 14.27 9.42
C ILE A 38 4.53 15.28 9.50
N PRO A 39 5.02 15.63 10.70
CA PRO A 39 6.09 16.61 10.85
C PRO A 39 7.37 16.16 10.13
N HIS A 40 8.06 17.11 9.51
CA HIS A 40 9.35 16.90 8.84
C HIS A 40 9.35 15.81 7.73
N PHE A 41 8.19 15.44 7.20
CA PHE A 41 8.07 14.38 6.19
C PHE A 41 8.98 14.63 4.96
N ILE A 42 8.97 15.83 4.41
CA ILE A 42 9.77 16.19 3.23
C ILE A 42 11.26 16.28 3.58
N GLU A 43 11.60 16.81 4.76
CA GLU A 43 12.96 16.89 5.26
C GLU A 43 13.58 15.50 5.43
N ASP A 44 12.81 14.55 5.96
CA ASP A 44 13.26 13.17 6.14
C ASP A 44 13.41 12.43 4.81
N LEU A 45 12.57 12.72 3.83
CA LEU A 45 12.77 12.24 2.47
C LEU A 45 14.01 12.85 1.83
N ALA A 46 14.24 14.15 2.02
CA ALA A 46 15.41 14.83 1.48
C ALA A 46 16.72 14.19 1.98
N LYS A 47 16.82 13.81 3.26
CA LYS A 47 17.99 13.12 3.84
C LYS A 47 18.34 11.81 3.13
N ARG A 48 17.36 11.15 2.49
CA ARG A 48 17.57 9.90 1.74
C ARG A 48 18.10 10.13 0.32
N THR A 49 18.06 11.35 -0.17
CA THR A 49 18.48 11.69 -1.55
C THR A 49 20.00 11.74 -1.70
N ALA A 50 20.47 11.47 -2.93
CA ALA A 50 21.89 11.62 -3.27
C ALA A 50 22.34 13.07 -3.11
N ALA A 51 21.49 14.05 -3.40
CA ALA A 51 21.79 15.46 -3.25
C ALA A 51 22.11 15.84 -1.79
N TYR A 52 21.29 15.38 -0.84
CA TYR A 52 21.56 15.59 0.58
C TYR A 52 22.88 14.95 1.01
N LYS A 53 23.11 13.69 0.67
CA LYS A 53 24.34 12.96 1.02
C LYS A 53 25.61 13.65 0.46
N GLN A 54 25.54 14.18 -0.74
CA GLN A 54 26.66 14.96 -1.31
C GLN A 54 26.90 16.27 -0.56
N LEU A 55 25.82 16.97 -0.16
CA LEU A 55 25.94 18.19 0.64
C LEU A 55 26.48 17.91 2.04
N GLU A 56 26.04 16.83 2.67
CA GLU A 56 26.53 16.39 3.99
C GLU A 56 28.05 16.11 3.97
N LEU A 57 28.53 15.46 2.92
CA LEU A 57 29.98 15.26 2.71
C LEU A 57 30.74 16.57 2.47
N LYS A 58 30.11 17.55 1.79
CA LYS A 58 30.72 18.83 1.47
C LYS A 58 30.72 19.82 2.64
N PHE A 59 29.71 19.75 3.47
CA PHE A 59 29.46 20.65 4.59
C PHE A 59 29.22 19.83 5.89
N PRO A 60 30.22 19.06 6.35
CA PRO A 60 30.10 18.29 7.59
C PRO A 60 29.79 19.24 8.75
N ASP A 61 28.87 18.86 9.63
CA ASP A 61 28.46 19.62 10.81
C ASP A 61 27.92 21.04 10.55
N GLN A 62 27.44 21.32 9.30
CA GLN A 62 26.87 22.60 8.91
C GLN A 62 25.43 22.44 8.38
N PRO A 63 24.44 22.13 9.20
CA PRO A 63 23.07 21.86 8.78
C PRO A 63 22.41 23.06 8.07
N ASP A 64 22.78 24.30 8.45
CA ASP A 64 22.26 25.51 7.81
C ASP A 64 22.73 25.64 6.37
N SER A 65 24.01 25.31 6.10
CA SER A 65 24.56 25.27 4.75
C SER A 65 23.86 24.24 3.88
N ILE A 66 23.63 23.04 4.41
CA ILE A 66 22.88 21.96 3.72
C ILE A 66 21.47 22.46 3.40
N THR A 67 20.77 23.00 4.38
CA THR A 67 19.41 23.54 4.21
C THR A 67 19.35 24.66 3.18
N TYR A 68 20.32 25.57 3.19
CA TYR A 68 20.41 26.62 2.20
C TYR A 68 20.52 26.06 0.77
N TYR A 69 21.46 25.13 0.53
CA TYR A 69 21.66 24.57 -0.81
C TYR A 69 20.48 23.70 -1.28
N LEU A 70 19.81 22.98 -0.38
CA LEU A 70 18.61 22.22 -0.73
C LEU A 70 17.43 23.12 -1.12
N ASN A 71 17.35 24.32 -0.56
CA ASN A 71 16.29 25.29 -0.88
C ASN A 71 16.68 26.25 -2.01
N LYS A 72 17.95 26.25 -2.47
CA LYS A 72 18.39 27.09 -3.56
C LYS A 72 17.86 26.57 -4.90
N PRO A 73 17.12 27.40 -5.69
CA PRO A 73 16.64 26.97 -7.00
C PRO A 73 17.80 26.67 -7.97
N HIS A 74 17.66 25.59 -8.71
CA HIS A 74 18.59 25.19 -9.77
C HIS A 74 17.85 24.42 -10.85
N ARG A 75 18.47 24.26 -12.01
CA ARG A 75 17.88 23.53 -13.12
C ARG A 75 17.88 22.02 -12.83
N LEU A 76 16.70 21.39 -12.90
CA LEU A 76 16.53 19.94 -12.76
C LEU A 76 15.35 19.44 -13.57
N LYS A 77 15.25 18.11 -13.72
CA LYS A 77 14.15 17.46 -14.41
C LYS A 77 13.17 16.90 -13.39
N VAL A 78 11.89 17.13 -13.65
CA VAL A 78 10.79 16.54 -12.90
C VAL A 78 9.89 15.76 -13.86
N PHE A 79 9.12 14.82 -13.33
CA PHE A 79 8.14 14.08 -14.12
C PHE A 79 7.00 14.99 -14.60
N ASP A 80 6.51 14.71 -15.78
CA ASP A 80 5.35 15.35 -16.38
C ASP A 80 4.59 14.32 -17.23
N TYR A 81 3.28 14.17 -17.00
CA TYR A 81 2.49 13.15 -17.70
C TYR A 81 2.47 13.33 -19.23
N ASP A 82 2.57 14.56 -19.72
CA ASP A 82 2.46 14.82 -21.18
C ASP A 82 3.80 14.73 -21.87
N LYS A 83 4.89 15.09 -21.17
CA LYS A 83 6.25 15.16 -21.72
C LYS A 83 7.16 14.05 -21.21
N GLY A 84 6.70 13.20 -20.31
CA GLY A 84 7.51 12.23 -19.59
C GLY A 84 8.49 12.86 -18.62
N ALA A 85 9.19 13.93 -19.04
CA ALA A 85 10.07 14.74 -18.19
C ALA A 85 10.04 16.18 -18.65
N ARG A 86 10.14 17.11 -17.68
CA ARG A 86 10.16 18.56 -17.90
C ARG A 86 11.36 19.18 -17.18
N ASP A 87 12.16 19.97 -17.93
CA ASP A 87 13.17 20.82 -17.33
C ASP A 87 12.51 22.00 -16.62
N THR A 88 12.93 22.26 -15.39
CA THR A 88 12.40 23.35 -14.57
C THR A 88 13.49 23.90 -13.65
N THR A 89 13.29 25.13 -13.15
CA THR A 89 14.18 25.75 -12.17
C THR A 89 13.42 25.86 -10.85
N ILE A 90 13.67 24.92 -9.96
CA ILE A 90 13.09 24.83 -8.61
C ILE A 90 14.14 24.31 -7.64
N SER A 91 13.87 24.40 -6.35
CA SER A 91 14.75 23.83 -5.32
C SER A 91 14.65 22.30 -5.25
N THR A 92 15.66 21.65 -4.67
CA THR A 92 15.59 20.21 -4.38
C THR A 92 14.38 19.90 -3.47
N MET A 93 14.13 20.73 -2.45
CA MET A 93 12.99 20.54 -1.55
C MET A 93 11.64 20.63 -2.27
N ASP A 94 11.48 21.60 -3.18
CA ASP A 94 10.25 21.74 -3.95
C ASP A 94 10.09 20.61 -4.97
N SER A 95 11.20 20.10 -5.54
CA SER A 95 11.15 18.95 -6.43
C SER A 95 10.68 17.70 -5.69
N ILE A 96 11.11 17.47 -4.45
CA ILE A 96 10.65 16.37 -3.61
C ILE A 96 9.15 16.52 -3.35
N ARG A 97 8.70 17.71 -2.88
CA ARG A 97 7.27 17.96 -2.66
C ARG A 97 6.43 17.71 -3.91
N TYR A 98 6.92 18.12 -5.06
CA TYR A 98 6.25 17.91 -6.34
C TYR A 98 6.18 16.43 -6.70
N MET A 99 7.28 15.70 -6.60
CA MET A 99 7.38 14.29 -6.99
C MET A 99 6.59 13.36 -6.04
N GLU A 100 6.51 13.69 -4.74
CA GLU A 100 5.75 12.91 -3.75
C GLU A 100 4.22 13.05 -3.88
N ARG A 101 3.74 13.95 -4.73
CA ARG A 101 2.31 14.08 -5.03
C ARG A 101 1.83 13.15 -6.15
N PHE A 102 2.71 12.40 -6.78
CA PHE A 102 2.31 11.46 -7.83
C PHE A 102 1.84 10.13 -7.23
N MET A 103 0.72 9.67 -7.76
CA MET A 103 0.21 8.33 -7.48
C MET A 103 0.96 7.30 -8.32
N HIS A 104 1.27 6.16 -7.74
CA HIS A 104 2.05 5.10 -8.36
C HIS A 104 1.22 3.85 -8.56
N ALA A 105 1.54 3.05 -9.57
CA ALA A 105 0.92 1.75 -9.80
C ALA A 105 1.94 0.75 -10.32
N GLY A 106 1.84 -0.49 -9.84
CA GLY A 106 2.46 -1.65 -10.46
C GLY A 106 1.38 -2.52 -11.09
N PHE A 107 1.65 -3.07 -12.27
CA PHE A 107 0.73 -4.00 -12.95
C PHE A 107 1.49 -5.19 -13.50
N VAL A 108 0.96 -6.38 -13.27
CA VAL A 108 1.46 -7.62 -13.85
C VAL A 108 0.31 -8.44 -14.42
N ALA A 109 0.51 -8.97 -15.64
CA ALA A 109 -0.38 -9.96 -16.23
C ALA A 109 0.39 -11.26 -16.40
N MET A 110 -0.20 -12.35 -15.92
CA MET A 110 0.40 -13.67 -15.93
C MET A 110 -0.58 -14.69 -16.49
N GLU A 111 -0.09 -15.63 -17.25
CA GLU A 111 -0.84 -16.79 -17.71
C GLU A 111 -0.90 -17.82 -16.60
N PRO A 112 -2.08 -18.14 -16.06
CA PRO A 112 -2.17 -18.97 -14.84
C PRO A 112 -1.71 -20.42 -15.06
N GLN A 113 -1.84 -20.96 -16.28
CA GLN A 113 -1.49 -22.34 -16.60
C GLN A 113 0.02 -22.56 -16.67
N THR A 114 0.76 -21.58 -17.14
CA THR A 114 2.20 -21.70 -17.42
C THR A 114 3.06 -20.86 -16.47
N GLY A 115 2.46 -19.88 -15.78
CA GLY A 115 3.17 -18.89 -14.99
C GLY A 115 3.92 -17.84 -15.83
N HIS A 116 3.77 -17.84 -17.16
CA HIS A 116 4.44 -16.88 -18.03
C HIS A 116 3.93 -15.46 -17.79
N VAL A 117 4.84 -14.53 -17.54
CA VAL A 117 4.51 -13.09 -17.47
C VAL A 117 4.29 -12.56 -18.87
N LYS A 118 3.09 -12.06 -19.15
CA LYS A 118 2.67 -11.50 -20.44
C LYS A 118 2.81 -9.97 -20.50
N ALA A 119 2.76 -9.30 -19.35
CA ALA A 119 3.02 -7.87 -19.21
C ALA A 119 3.52 -7.54 -17.81
N TRP A 120 4.39 -6.52 -17.72
CA TRP A 120 4.97 -6.04 -16.47
C TRP A 120 5.15 -4.53 -16.55
N VAL A 121 4.40 -3.79 -15.73
CA VAL A 121 4.53 -2.32 -15.63
C VAL A 121 4.95 -1.99 -14.19
N GLY A 122 6.21 -1.64 -14.03
CA GLY A 122 6.80 -1.43 -12.70
C GLY A 122 6.44 -0.12 -12.03
N ASP A 123 6.07 0.90 -12.82
CA ASP A 123 5.56 2.21 -12.34
C ASP A 123 5.02 3.02 -13.53
N ILE A 124 4.42 4.18 -13.24
CA ILE A 124 3.96 5.17 -14.25
C ILE A 124 5.09 5.74 -15.09
N SER A 125 6.32 5.79 -14.56
CA SER A 125 7.52 6.21 -15.28
C SER A 125 8.78 5.62 -14.65
N PHE A 126 9.34 4.59 -15.26
CA PHE A 126 10.60 4.01 -14.79
C PHE A 126 11.80 4.97 -14.92
N SER A 127 11.76 5.90 -15.86
CA SER A 127 12.82 6.91 -16.00
C SER A 127 12.89 7.89 -14.82
N SER A 128 11.73 8.19 -14.22
CA SER A 128 11.61 9.13 -13.09
C SER A 128 11.71 8.43 -11.73
N TRP A 129 11.18 7.22 -11.62
CA TRP A 129 11.23 6.40 -10.40
C TRP A 129 11.80 5.02 -10.72
N LYS A 130 13.02 4.76 -10.24
CA LYS A 130 13.75 3.48 -10.48
C LYS A 130 13.26 2.34 -9.61
N TYR A 131 12.26 2.56 -8.77
CA TYR A 131 11.74 1.57 -7.84
C TYR A 131 10.52 0.85 -8.44
N ASP A 132 10.67 -0.43 -8.72
CA ASP A 132 9.62 -1.27 -9.30
C ASP A 132 8.50 -1.55 -8.28
N LYS A 133 7.29 -1.05 -8.57
CA LYS A 133 6.13 -1.18 -7.69
C LYS A 133 5.51 -2.59 -7.71
N VAL A 134 5.76 -3.39 -8.74
CA VAL A 134 5.34 -4.80 -8.78
C VAL A 134 6.13 -5.61 -7.75
N LEU A 135 7.43 -5.31 -7.58
CA LEU A 135 8.30 -5.99 -6.62
C LEU A 135 8.24 -5.37 -5.22
N SER A 136 7.60 -4.22 -5.06
CA SER A 136 7.55 -3.55 -3.77
C SER A 136 6.65 -4.28 -2.79
N LYS A 137 7.18 -4.56 -1.60
CA LYS A 137 6.40 -5.13 -0.51
C LYS A 137 5.43 -4.10 0.04
N ARG A 138 4.16 -4.45 0.09
CA ARG A 138 3.07 -3.63 0.62
C ARG A 138 2.16 -4.49 1.47
N GLN A 139 1.44 -3.87 2.40
CA GLN A 139 0.36 -4.52 3.09
C GLN A 139 -0.75 -4.86 2.07
N PRO A 140 -1.11 -6.14 1.88
CA PRO A 140 -2.12 -6.54 0.91
C PRO A 140 -3.54 -6.12 1.31
N GLY A 141 -3.76 -5.80 2.58
CA GLY A 141 -5.08 -5.42 3.09
C GLY A 141 -6.10 -6.53 2.86
N SER A 142 -7.30 -6.17 2.45
CA SER A 142 -8.40 -7.14 2.23
C SER A 142 -8.15 -8.19 1.16
N THR A 143 -7.11 -8.08 0.34
CA THR A 143 -6.76 -9.15 -0.60
C THR A 143 -6.22 -10.38 0.13
N PHE A 144 -5.70 -10.23 1.35
CA PHE A 144 -5.25 -11.33 2.19
C PHE A 144 -6.40 -12.25 2.66
N LYS A 145 -7.63 -11.76 2.67
CA LYS A 145 -8.81 -12.58 3.00
C LYS A 145 -8.96 -13.83 2.13
N LEU A 146 -8.40 -13.82 0.91
CA LEU A 146 -8.35 -15.02 0.08
C LEU A 146 -7.76 -16.21 0.84
N PHE A 147 -6.67 -16.01 1.57
CA PHE A 147 -6.00 -17.08 2.31
C PHE A 147 -6.81 -17.51 3.54
N VAL A 148 -7.53 -16.57 4.17
CA VAL A 148 -8.46 -16.89 5.29
C VAL A 148 -9.58 -17.82 4.81
N TYR A 149 -10.23 -17.45 3.71
CA TYR A 149 -11.32 -18.27 3.17
C TYR A 149 -10.82 -19.59 2.55
N ALA A 150 -9.65 -19.60 1.93
CA ALA A 150 -9.03 -20.84 1.46
C ALA A 150 -8.72 -21.80 2.62
N ALA A 151 -8.20 -21.29 3.75
CA ALA A 151 -7.98 -22.07 4.95
C ALA A 151 -9.29 -22.63 5.53
N ALA A 152 -10.37 -21.84 5.48
CA ALA A 152 -11.69 -22.27 5.88
C ALA A 152 -12.21 -23.45 5.03
N MET A 153 -12.08 -23.33 3.71
CA MET A 153 -12.48 -24.42 2.78
C MET A 153 -11.64 -25.68 3.01
N ASN A 154 -10.34 -25.56 3.24
CA ASN A 154 -9.46 -26.68 3.57
C ASN A 154 -9.84 -27.38 4.88
N LYS A 155 -10.49 -26.68 5.81
CA LYS A 155 -11.02 -27.24 7.06
C LYS A 155 -12.48 -27.72 6.96
N GLY A 156 -13.03 -27.79 5.75
CA GLY A 156 -14.36 -28.35 5.49
C GLY A 156 -15.52 -27.37 5.59
N MET A 157 -15.25 -26.07 5.75
CA MET A 157 -16.33 -25.07 5.65
C MET A 157 -16.80 -24.96 4.20
N ALA A 158 -18.10 -24.68 4.02
CA ALA A 158 -18.72 -24.52 2.72
C ALA A 158 -18.98 -23.02 2.42
N PRO A 159 -19.00 -22.61 1.13
CA PRO A 159 -19.33 -21.23 0.76
C PRO A 159 -20.72 -20.76 1.22
N CYS A 160 -21.63 -21.72 1.48
CA CYS A 160 -22.98 -21.45 1.99
C CYS A 160 -23.07 -21.41 3.51
N ASP A 161 -22.02 -21.78 4.24
CA ASP A 161 -22.01 -21.62 5.70
C ASP A 161 -22.19 -20.15 6.06
N GLU A 162 -22.87 -19.90 7.18
CA GLU A 162 -23.30 -18.56 7.55
C GLU A 162 -22.55 -18.03 8.78
N ARG A 163 -22.31 -16.74 8.82
CA ARG A 163 -21.80 -15.99 9.98
C ARG A 163 -22.53 -14.66 10.08
N VAL A 164 -22.67 -14.19 11.31
CA VAL A 164 -23.31 -12.89 11.59
C VAL A 164 -22.25 -11.79 11.53
N ASP A 165 -22.56 -10.71 10.82
CA ASP A 165 -21.74 -9.48 10.85
C ASP A 165 -21.97 -8.75 12.17
N GLN A 166 -21.18 -9.08 13.18
CA GLN A 166 -21.33 -8.58 14.54
C GLN A 166 -19.99 -8.19 15.17
N TYR A 167 -20.09 -7.54 16.32
CA TYR A 167 -18.93 -7.25 17.15
C TYR A 167 -18.13 -8.51 17.45
N ILE A 168 -16.83 -8.42 17.23
CA ILE A 168 -15.86 -9.45 17.61
C ILE A 168 -14.64 -8.79 18.26
N ALA A 169 -14.15 -9.38 19.34
CA ALA A 169 -12.91 -9.01 19.97
C ALA A 169 -11.94 -10.19 19.98
N TRP A 170 -10.67 -9.89 19.82
CA TRP A 170 -9.60 -10.84 19.91
C TRP A 170 -8.49 -10.29 20.83
N ASP A 171 -8.05 -11.07 21.80
CA ASP A 171 -6.97 -10.64 22.67
C ASP A 171 -5.64 -10.76 21.95
N VAL A 172 -4.88 -9.68 21.91
CA VAL A 172 -3.57 -9.57 21.26
C VAL A 172 -2.53 -9.09 22.27
N LEU A 173 -1.33 -9.66 22.18
CA LEU A 173 -0.19 -9.20 22.99
C LEU A 173 0.55 -8.11 22.20
N GLU A 174 0.46 -6.86 22.63
CA GLU A 174 1.13 -5.73 22.01
C GLU A 174 2.08 -5.08 23.03
N LYS A 175 3.38 -5.03 22.70
CA LYS A 175 4.44 -4.45 23.57
C LYS A 175 4.45 -5.00 25.00
N GLY A 176 4.11 -6.29 25.17
CA GLY A 176 4.07 -6.97 26.46
C GLY A 176 2.76 -6.79 27.26
N GLU A 177 1.79 -6.09 26.72
CA GLU A 177 0.47 -5.89 27.33
C GLU A 177 -0.63 -6.58 26.54
N TRP A 178 -1.58 -7.22 27.21
CA TRP A 178 -2.75 -7.79 26.59
C TRP A 178 -3.77 -6.70 26.26
N LYS A 179 -4.14 -6.57 24.98
CA LYS A 179 -5.16 -5.63 24.50
C LYS A 179 -6.22 -6.34 23.71
N LYS A 180 -7.43 -5.79 23.76
CA LYS A 180 -8.51 -6.26 22.87
C LYS A 180 -8.42 -5.55 21.52
N TRP A 181 -8.16 -6.34 20.48
CA TRP A 181 -8.25 -5.88 19.10
C TRP A 181 -9.68 -6.08 18.60
N ILE A 182 -10.31 -5.00 18.15
CA ILE A 182 -11.70 -4.97 17.69
C ILE A 182 -11.71 -4.50 16.24
N PRO A 183 -11.76 -5.43 15.28
CA PRO A 183 -11.85 -5.08 13.86
C PRO A 183 -13.23 -4.48 13.56
N ARG A 184 -13.25 -3.45 12.70
CA ARG A 184 -14.46 -2.84 12.17
C ARG A 184 -14.53 -3.04 10.67
N ASN A 185 -15.76 -3.05 10.11
CA ASN A 185 -15.96 -2.98 8.67
C ASN A 185 -15.50 -1.61 8.12
N ALA A 186 -15.36 -1.51 6.80
CA ALA A 186 -14.86 -0.29 6.15
C ALA A 186 -15.71 0.96 6.45
N ASN A 187 -17.04 0.77 6.63
CA ASN A 187 -17.98 1.81 7.02
C ASN A 187 -18.03 2.07 8.56
N GLY A 188 -17.27 1.31 9.35
CA GLY A 188 -17.24 1.41 10.81
C GLY A 188 -18.38 0.71 11.54
N GLU A 189 -19.35 0.13 10.83
CA GLU A 189 -20.60 -0.41 11.37
C GLU A 189 -20.59 -1.94 11.43
N PHE A 190 -21.46 -2.50 12.27
CA PHE A 190 -21.84 -3.92 12.34
C PHE A 190 -23.31 -3.99 11.93
N THR A 191 -23.63 -4.70 10.84
CA THR A 191 -25.01 -4.72 10.32
C THR A 191 -25.96 -5.63 11.10
N GLY A 192 -25.41 -6.66 11.77
CA GLY A 192 -26.20 -7.72 12.39
C GLY A 192 -26.75 -8.74 11.39
N ASP A 193 -26.46 -8.58 10.10
CA ASP A 193 -26.94 -9.50 9.06
C ASP A 193 -26.24 -10.85 9.16
N THR A 194 -27.02 -11.91 8.92
CA THR A 194 -26.48 -13.25 8.67
C THR A 194 -26.08 -13.36 7.21
N LEU A 195 -24.80 -13.63 6.95
CA LEU A 195 -24.23 -13.68 5.62
C LEU A 195 -23.60 -15.04 5.35
N SER A 196 -23.82 -15.60 4.16
CA SER A 196 -23.03 -16.73 3.71
C SER A 196 -21.56 -16.33 3.54
N LEU A 197 -20.64 -17.30 3.70
CA LEU A 197 -19.19 -17.03 3.53
C LEU A 197 -18.91 -16.44 2.15
N LYS A 198 -19.60 -16.92 1.10
CA LYS A 198 -19.51 -16.37 -0.26
C LYS A 198 -19.92 -14.88 -0.30
N ALA A 199 -21.04 -14.52 0.33
CA ALA A 199 -21.53 -13.15 0.35
C ALA A 199 -20.62 -12.24 1.17
N ALA A 200 -20.14 -12.70 2.32
CA ALA A 200 -19.22 -11.97 3.18
C ALA A 200 -17.86 -11.71 2.49
N PHE A 201 -17.34 -12.72 1.76
CA PHE A 201 -16.11 -12.56 0.96
C PHE A 201 -16.31 -11.54 -0.16
N ALA A 202 -17.39 -11.65 -0.94
CA ALA A 202 -17.70 -10.74 -2.05
C ALA A 202 -17.88 -9.28 -1.59
N ARG A 203 -18.46 -9.07 -0.39
CA ARG A 203 -18.63 -7.75 0.23
C ARG A 203 -17.43 -7.29 1.06
N SER A 204 -16.40 -8.15 1.17
CA SER A 204 -15.18 -7.87 1.95
C SER A 204 -15.46 -7.53 3.42
N ILE A 205 -16.39 -8.23 4.07
CA ILE A 205 -16.78 -8.01 5.47
C ILE A 205 -15.63 -8.41 6.39
N ASN A 206 -15.13 -7.47 7.18
CA ASN A 206 -13.97 -7.69 8.05
C ASN A 206 -14.30 -8.59 9.25
N THR A 207 -15.43 -8.36 9.90
CA THR A 207 -15.86 -9.10 11.09
C THR A 207 -16.02 -10.58 10.81
N VAL A 208 -16.62 -10.94 9.68
CA VAL A 208 -16.77 -12.34 9.25
C VAL A 208 -15.40 -12.96 8.94
N ALA A 209 -14.53 -12.27 8.23
CA ALA A 209 -13.18 -12.77 7.95
C ALA A 209 -12.38 -13.05 9.23
N VAL A 210 -12.51 -12.20 10.25
CA VAL A 210 -11.84 -12.39 11.55
C VAL A 210 -12.47 -13.53 12.34
N GLN A 211 -13.79 -13.73 12.30
CA GLN A 211 -14.46 -14.89 12.89
C GLN A 211 -13.91 -16.18 12.30
N ILE A 212 -13.87 -16.26 10.97
CA ILE A 212 -13.33 -17.43 10.26
C ILE A 212 -11.87 -17.68 10.64
N ALA A 213 -11.03 -16.62 10.61
CA ALA A 213 -9.61 -16.73 10.98
C ALA A 213 -9.42 -17.23 12.41
N LYS A 214 -10.30 -16.84 13.34
CA LYS A 214 -10.29 -17.33 14.73
C LYS A 214 -10.67 -18.80 14.81
N GLU A 215 -11.66 -19.25 14.04
CA GLU A 215 -12.11 -20.63 13.98
C GLU A 215 -11.08 -21.57 13.33
N VAL A 216 -10.45 -21.15 12.24
CA VAL A 216 -9.47 -21.98 11.53
C VAL A 216 -8.07 -21.89 12.13
N GLY A 217 -7.79 -20.84 12.90
CA GLY A 217 -6.48 -20.53 13.47
C GLY A 217 -5.56 -19.78 12.50
N ILE A 218 -4.91 -18.75 12.99
CA ILE A 218 -4.00 -17.88 12.19
C ILE A 218 -2.85 -18.66 11.58
N HIS A 219 -2.30 -19.65 12.29
CA HIS A 219 -1.26 -20.53 11.77
C HIS A 219 -1.72 -21.24 10.48
N SER A 220 -2.94 -21.79 10.45
CA SER A 220 -3.50 -22.43 9.26
C SER A 220 -3.61 -21.45 8.07
N VAL A 221 -3.99 -20.20 8.34
CA VAL A 221 -4.06 -19.16 7.31
C VAL A 221 -2.66 -18.86 6.75
N ALA A 222 -1.65 -18.71 7.62
CA ALA A 222 -0.28 -18.48 7.22
C ALA A 222 0.29 -19.64 6.39
N GLU A 223 0.02 -20.89 6.78
CA GLU A 223 0.45 -22.09 6.03
C GLU A 223 -0.19 -22.15 4.63
N VAL A 224 -1.48 -21.82 4.51
CA VAL A 224 -2.14 -21.74 3.20
C VAL A 224 -1.50 -20.65 2.34
N ALA A 225 -1.24 -19.47 2.91
CA ALA A 225 -0.58 -18.39 2.18
C ALA A 225 0.82 -18.80 1.69
N LYS A 226 1.61 -19.47 2.53
CA LYS A 226 2.92 -20.02 2.16
C LYS A 226 2.80 -21.07 1.05
N ALA A 227 1.87 -22.01 1.18
CA ALA A 227 1.61 -23.04 0.16
C ALA A 227 1.18 -22.46 -1.19
N MET A 228 0.48 -21.32 -1.18
CA MET A 228 0.10 -20.56 -2.37
C MET A 228 1.21 -19.63 -2.90
N GLY A 229 2.41 -19.65 -2.32
CA GLY A 229 3.59 -19.00 -2.86
C GLY A 229 4.03 -17.72 -2.16
N ILE A 230 3.42 -17.31 -1.05
CA ILE A 230 3.89 -16.17 -0.26
C ILE A 230 5.19 -16.58 0.47
N LYS A 231 6.30 -15.94 0.09
CA LYS A 231 7.64 -16.21 0.64
C LYS A 231 8.06 -15.21 1.73
N THR A 232 7.36 -14.09 1.83
CA THR A 232 7.62 -13.09 2.88
C THR A 232 7.25 -13.69 4.24
N PRO A 233 8.07 -13.52 5.28
CA PRO A 233 7.68 -13.89 6.64
C PRO A 233 6.36 -13.23 7.02
N LEU A 234 5.44 -14.02 7.54
CA LEU A 234 4.13 -13.58 8.01
C LEU A 234 4.12 -13.57 9.53
N GLU A 235 3.71 -12.47 10.12
CA GLU A 235 3.47 -12.42 11.56
C GLU A 235 2.12 -13.09 11.86
N GLU A 236 2.17 -14.18 12.64
CA GLU A 236 0.97 -14.98 12.96
C GLU A 236 0.15 -14.30 14.09
N THR A 237 -0.27 -13.06 13.84
CA THR A 237 -1.14 -12.28 14.72
C THR A 237 -2.57 -12.24 14.18
N PRO A 238 -3.59 -11.97 15.00
CA PRO A 238 -4.96 -11.79 14.52
C PRO A 238 -5.11 -10.76 13.41
N ALA A 239 -4.24 -9.74 13.40
CA ALA A 239 -4.23 -8.71 12.36
C ALA A 239 -3.92 -9.27 10.96
N LEU A 240 -3.22 -10.41 10.85
CA LEU A 240 -2.96 -11.08 9.59
C LEU A 240 -4.24 -11.41 8.81
N SER A 241 -5.36 -11.65 9.50
CA SER A 241 -6.66 -11.93 8.85
C SER A 241 -7.17 -10.78 7.98
N LEU A 242 -6.70 -9.55 8.24
CA LEU A 242 -7.03 -8.33 7.50
C LEU A 242 -5.76 -7.65 6.94
N ASP A 243 -4.60 -8.19 7.30
CA ASP A 243 -3.26 -7.66 7.04
C ASP A 243 -3.16 -6.14 7.31
N ARG A 244 -3.27 -5.81 8.58
CA ARG A 244 -3.16 -4.44 9.11
C ARG A 244 -1.97 -4.29 10.03
#